data_91db58a2bb7145b3b6b9435afd9dcde6
#
_entry.id   91db58a2bb7145b3b6b9435afd9dcde6
#
_cell.length_a   1.000
_cell.length_b   1.000
_cell.length_c   1.000
_cell.angle_alpha   90.00
_cell.angle_beta   90.00
_cell.angle_gamma   90.00
#
_symmetry.space_group_name_H-M   'P 1'
#
loop_
_entity.id
_entity.type
_entity.pdbx_description
1 polymer ?
#
loop_
_entity_poly.entity_id
_entity_poly.type
_entity_poly.pdbx_seq_one_letter_code
_entity_poly.pdbx_strand_id
1 'polypeptide(L)'
;MHSRCWALSLGLILLSPIVAPSAVGEWGTDTWLTNVIGPERLEHGDEFGCHGFEGVDTIEENWVISGCRDYLAGLTDSSKWGSDPVSFGIEAEVLDQDTVDSLVESGFVIVGDSLEEVPEGLVSMVRNGGSLEKGVADIELLESAEADSLVSVYWRARVGDFRVRDDAEVISWLEDQQVWFTTWGEWHFHGISGRSTSVISDGAVVTSISPPSERWNVPGTIRLQFEQDVLSVSDSSGAKIPQIPLDLRDLSIGWRPTETGMFLTQAPGTNITI
;
A
#
# COMPACT_ATOMS: atom_id res chain seq x y z
N MET A 1 -50.65 -18.10 -73.91
CA MET A 1 -49.96 -16.93 -73.35
C MET A 1 -49.62 -17.24 -71.85
N HIS A 2 -48.38 -17.59 -71.60
CA HIS A 2 -47.92 -17.97 -70.22
C HIS A 2 -47.05 -16.85 -69.68
N SER A 3 -47.60 -16.17 -68.73
CA SER A 3 -46.85 -15.19 -67.91
C SER A 3 -46.06 -15.92 -66.87
N ARG A 4 -44.71 -15.81 -66.89
CA ARG A 4 -43.79 -16.31 -65.84
C ARG A 4 -43.50 -15.17 -64.86
N CYS A 5 -44.05 -15.28 -63.66
CA CYS A 5 -43.63 -14.47 -62.52
C CYS A 5 -42.27 -14.95 -62.04
N TRP A 6 -41.25 -14.07 -62.04
CA TRP A 6 -39.99 -14.27 -61.38
C TRP A 6 -40.11 -13.70 -59.96
N ALA A 7 -40.05 -14.58 -58.96
CA ALA A 7 -39.92 -14.17 -57.58
C ALA A 7 -38.43 -13.93 -57.26
N LEU A 8 -38.08 -12.69 -57.05
CA LEU A 8 -36.79 -12.29 -56.52
C LEU A 8 -36.78 -12.56 -55.00
N SER A 9 -36.06 -13.61 -54.56
CA SER A 9 -35.81 -13.86 -53.20
C SER A 9 -34.67 -12.93 -52.75
N LEU A 10 -35.01 -11.85 -52.05
CA LEU A 10 -34.04 -11.03 -51.32
C LEU A 10 -33.58 -11.83 -50.09
N GLY A 11 -32.39 -12.38 -50.14
CA GLY A 11 -31.73 -12.95 -48.99
C GLY A 11 -31.30 -11.82 -48.06
N LEU A 12 -32.02 -11.63 -46.96
CA LEU A 12 -31.64 -10.76 -45.88
C LEU A 12 -30.47 -11.43 -45.12
N ILE A 13 -29.24 -11.03 -45.44
CA ILE A 13 -28.08 -11.42 -44.65
C ILE A 13 -28.19 -10.60 -43.37
N LEU A 14 -28.70 -11.22 -42.29
CA LEU A 14 -28.57 -10.71 -40.94
C LEU A 14 -27.08 -10.79 -40.56
N LEU A 15 -26.37 -9.69 -40.74
CA LEU A 15 -25.10 -9.44 -40.04
C LEU A 15 -25.43 -9.35 -38.58
N SER A 16 -25.41 -10.50 -37.88
CA SER A 16 -25.30 -10.52 -36.43
C SER A 16 -24.01 -9.80 -36.12
N PRO A 17 -24.01 -8.76 -35.28
CA PRO A 17 -22.75 -8.25 -34.73
C PRO A 17 -22.10 -9.44 -34.05
N ILE A 18 -20.92 -9.83 -34.49
CA ILE A 18 -20.03 -10.68 -33.74
C ILE A 18 -19.66 -9.79 -32.54
N VAL A 19 -20.42 -9.94 -31.46
CA VAL A 19 -19.98 -9.50 -30.16
C VAL A 19 -18.76 -10.36 -29.90
N ALA A 20 -17.57 -9.80 -30.09
CA ALA A 20 -16.36 -10.40 -29.56
C ALA A 20 -16.66 -10.67 -28.08
N PRO A 21 -16.42 -11.87 -27.57
CA PRO A 21 -16.51 -12.09 -26.16
C PRO A 21 -15.56 -11.05 -25.56
N SER A 22 -16.09 -10.13 -24.79
CA SER A 22 -15.30 -9.36 -23.85
C SER A 22 -14.74 -10.37 -22.87
N ALA A 23 -13.61 -10.93 -23.23
CA ALA A 23 -12.83 -11.78 -22.35
C ALA A 23 -12.08 -10.86 -21.38
N VAL A 24 -12.81 -10.00 -20.74
CA VAL A 24 -12.27 -9.14 -19.71
C VAL A 24 -13.10 -9.45 -18.49
N GLY A 25 -12.47 -10.11 -17.51
CA GLY A 25 -13.02 -10.12 -16.19
C GLY A 25 -13.25 -8.67 -15.78
N GLU A 26 -14.45 -8.29 -15.48
CA GLU A 26 -14.73 -7.01 -14.84
C GLU A 26 -14.65 -7.24 -13.34
N TRP A 27 -13.91 -6.38 -12.62
CA TRP A 27 -14.12 -6.23 -11.19
C TRP A 27 -15.57 -5.79 -11.02
N GLY A 28 -16.41 -6.69 -10.52
CA GLY A 28 -17.81 -6.38 -10.28
C GLY A 28 -17.96 -5.34 -9.17
N THR A 29 -19.13 -4.72 -9.09
CA THR A 29 -19.47 -3.83 -7.97
C THR A 29 -19.45 -4.65 -6.67
N ASP A 30 -18.51 -4.37 -5.79
CA ASP A 30 -18.33 -5.07 -4.53
C ASP A 30 -18.65 -4.17 -3.34
N THR A 31 -19.88 -4.26 -2.88
CA THR A 31 -20.33 -3.51 -1.68
C THR A 31 -19.72 -4.06 -0.38
N TRP A 32 -19.16 -5.24 -0.41
CA TRP A 32 -18.47 -5.87 0.71
C TRP A 32 -17.15 -5.14 1.03
N LEU A 33 -16.33 -4.84 0.03
CA LEU A 33 -15.10 -4.07 0.21
C LEU A 33 -15.41 -2.66 0.74
N THR A 34 -16.45 -2.01 0.22
CA THR A 34 -16.80 -0.63 0.61
C THR A 34 -17.40 -0.54 2.02
N ASN A 35 -18.30 -1.47 2.40
CA ASN A 35 -19.13 -1.28 3.57
C ASN A 35 -18.78 -2.18 4.76
N VAL A 36 -17.97 -3.22 4.55
CA VAL A 36 -17.67 -4.21 5.57
C VAL A 36 -16.18 -4.31 5.81
N ILE A 37 -15.44 -4.90 4.86
CA ILE A 37 -14.04 -5.25 5.11
C ILE A 37 -13.09 -4.07 4.98
N GLY A 38 -13.35 -3.13 4.06
CA GLY A 38 -12.51 -1.96 3.88
C GLY A 38 -12.38 -1.13 5.15
N PRO A 39 -13.48 -0.62 5.71
CA PRO A 39 -13.45 0.14 6.95
C PRO A 39 -12.82 -0.62 8.13
N GLU A 40 -13.18 -1.90 8.31
CA GLU A 40 -12.63 -2.73 9.38
C GLU A 40 -11.10 -2.87 9.26
N ARG A 41 -10.58 -3.18 8.08
CA ARG A 41 -9.15 -3.37 7.87
C ARG A 41 -8.35 -2.09 7.94
N LEU A 42 -8.89 -0.99 7.44
CA LEU A 42 -8.26 0.33 7.58
C LEU A 42 -8.18 0.78 9.04
N GLU A 43 -9.20 0.47 9.86
CA GLU A 43 -9.18 0.73 11.29
C GLU A 43 -8.10 -0.08 12.01
N HIS A 44 -7.82 -1.31 11.58
CA HIS A 44 -6.71 -2.13 12.06
C HIS A 44 -5.33 -1.72 11.50
N GLY A 45 -5.29 -0.81 10.53
CA GLY A 45 -4.05 -0.30 9.95
C GLY A 45 -3.54 -1.07 8.74
N ASP A 46 -4.36 -1.94 8.15
CA ASP A 46 -4.02 -2.67 6.93
C ASP A 46 -3.89 -1.75 5.71
N GLU A 47 -3.22 -2.24 4.68
CA GLU A 47 -3.09 -1.61 3.37
C GLU A 47 -3.73 -2.48 2.29
N PHE A 48 -4.52 -1.85 1.44
CA PHE A 48 -5.02 -2.45 0.22
C PHE A 48 -4.09 -2.13 -0.95
N GLY A 49 -3.43 -3.16 -1.47
CA GLY A 49 -2.65 -3.12 -2.70
C GLY A 49 -3.31 -3.89 -3.83
N CYS A 50 -2.80 -3.74 -5.03
CA CYS A 50 -3.23 -4.48 -6.21
C CYS A 50 -2.40 -5.75 -6.41
N HIS A 51 -3.00 -6.76 -7.04
CA HIS A 51 -2.33 -8.04 -7.33
C HIS A 51 -2.71 -8.59 -8.73
N GLY A 52 -3.15 -7.75 -9.63
CA GLY A 52 -3.62 -8.21 -10.93
C GLY A 52 -5.03 -8.83 -10.87
N PHE A 53 -5.36 -9.63 -11.87
CA PHE A 53 -6.66 -10.28 -12.03
C PHE A 53 -6.45 -11.79 -12.22
N GLU A 54 -7.25 -12.62 -11.54
CA GLU A 54 -7.10 -14.07 -11.58
C GLU A 54 -7.21 -14.60 -13.02
N GLY A 55 -6.19 -15.35 -13.47
CA GLY A 55 -6.13 -15.92 -14.81
C GLY A 55 -5.73 -14.97 -15.93
N VAL A 56 -5.33 -13.74 -15.60
CA VAL A 56 -4.83 -12.75 -16.56
C VAL A 56 -3.34 -12.49 -16.27
N ASP A 57 -2.51 -12.63 -17.28
CA ASP A 57 -1.10 -12.27 -17.21
C ASP A 57 -0.99 -10.73 -17.28
N THR A 58 -0.48 -10.12 -16.22
CA THR A 58 -0.40 -8.66 -16.12
C THR A 58 0.61 -8.06 -17.11
N ILE A 59 1.63 -8.82 -17.54
CA ILE A 59 2.62 -8.36 -18.52
C ILE A 59 2.01 -8.36 -19.93
N GLU A 60 1.23 -9.39 -20.26
CA GLU A 60 0.55 -9.47 -21.55
C GLU A 60 -0.65 -8.51 -21.64
N GLU A 61 -1.30 -8.23 -20.50
CA GLU A 61 -2.58 -7.51 -20.39
C GLU A 61 -2.47 -6.33 -19.40
N ASN A 62 -1.65 -5.33 -19.72
CA ASN A 62 -1.34 -4.18 -18.86
C ASN A 62 -2.54 -3.36 -18.38
N TRP A 63 -3.72 -3.47 -19.05
CA TRP A 63 -4.95 -2.81 -18.58
C TRP A 63 -5.35 -3.23 -17.15
N VAL A 64 -4.91 -4.39 -16.70
CA VAL A 64 -5.16 -4.90 -15.34
C VAL A 64 -4.59 -3.95 -14.28
N ILE A 65 -3.49 -3.26 -14.58
CA ILE A 65 -2.80 -2.36 -13.65
C ILE A 65 -3.69 -1.16 -13.31
N SER A 66 -4.08 -0.40 -14.35
CA SER A 66 -4.97 0.76 -14.16
C SER A 66 -6.36 0.33 -13.70
N GLY A 67 -6.87 -0.80 -14.22
CA GLY A 67 -8.16 -1.34 -13.82
C GLY A 67 -8.25 -1.67 -12.33
N CYS A 68 -7.21 -2.29 -11.75
CA CYS A 68 -7.16 -2.57 -10.32
C CYS A 68 -7.08 -1.28 -9.48
N ARG A 69 -6.25 -0.32 -9.90
CA ARG A 69 -6.18 0.98 -9.25
C ARG A 69 -7.54 1.66 -9.18
N ASP A 70 -8.21 1.77 -10.32
CA ASP A 70 -9.50 2.46 -10.43
C ASP A 70 -10.60 1.75 -9.63
N TYR A 71 -10.56 0.41 -9.59
CA TYR A 71 -11.45 -0.38 -8.77
C TYR A 71 -11.27 -0.10 -7.27
N LEU A 72 -10.04 -0.16 -6.74
CA LEU A 72 -9.78 0.10 -5.34
C LEU A 72 -10.08 1.53 -4.96
N ALA A 73 -9.58 2.51 -5.69
CA ALA A 73 -9.79 3.94 -5.43
C ALA A 73 -11.28 4.35 -5.49
N GLY A 74 -12.09 3.61 -6.24
CA GLY A 74 -13.54 3.81 -6.31
C GLY A 74 -14.33 3.22 -5.13
N LEU A 75 -13.73 2.32 -4.34
CA LEU A 75 -14.44 1.56 -3.31
C LEU A 75 -13.99 1.84 -1.88
N THR A 76 -12.70 2.06 -1.67
CA THR A 76 -12.14 2.26 -0.32
C THR A 76 -10.84 3.06 -0.40
N ASP A 77 -10.45 3.69 0.70
CA ASP A 77 -9.08 4.16 0.85
C ASP A 77 -8.11 2.97 0.87
N SER A 78 -6.90 3.16 0.36
CA SER A 78 -5.90 2.09 0.37
C SER A 78 -5.17 1.97 1.70
N SER A 79 -5.16 3.03 2.49
CA SER A 79 -4.56 3.07 3.83
C SER A 79 -5.15 4.21 4.64
N LYS A 80 -4.99 4.17 5.96
CA LYS A 80 -5.24 5.34 6.85
C LYS A 80 -4.40 6.58 6.49
N TRP A 81 -3.38 6.42 5.65
CA TRP A 81 -2.44 7.47 5.25
C TRP A 81 -2.72 8.08 3.87
N GLY A 82 -3.49 7.39 3.04
CA GLY A 82 -3.83 7.85 1.69
C GLY A 82 -4.81 6.93 0.97
N SER A 83 -5.55 7.50 0.02
CA SER A 83 -6.65 6.81 -0.67
C SER A 83 -6.19 5.98 -1.87
N ASP A 84 -5.18 6.45 -2.61
CA ASP A 84 -4.72 5.75 -3.81
C ASP A 84 -3.83 4.56 -3.44
N PRO A 85 -3.99 3.38 -4.08
CA PRO A 85 -3.09 2.26 -3.89
C PRO A 85 -1.69 2.59 -4.44
N VAL A 86 -0.67 2.15 -3.71
CA VAL A 86 0.74 2.43 -4.03
C VAL A 86 1.55 1.16 -4.27
N SER A 87 1.00 0.01 -3.93
CA SER A 87 1.67 -1.30 -4.06
C SER A 87 0.96 -2.21 -5.06
N PHE A 88 1.75 -2.92 -5.87
CA PHE A 88 1.29 -3.89 -6.84
C PHE A 88 2.10 -5.19 -6.73
N GLY A 89 1.43 -6.28 -6.38
CA GLY A 89 2.04 -7.61 -6.39
C GLY A 89 2.06 -8.16 -7.81
N ILE A 90 3.25 -8.39 -8.36
CA ILE A 90 3.42 -8.96 -9.69
C ILE A 90 4.36 -10.17 -9.61
N GLU A 91 3.91 -11.30 -10.15
CA GLU A 91 4.70 -12.54 -10.19
C GLU A 91 5.52 -12.57 -11.47
N ALA A 92 6.63 -11.81 -11.52
CA ALA A 92 7.54 -11.77 -12.64
C ALA A 92 8.98 -11.54 -12.18
N GLU A 93 9.96 -12.11 -12.85
CA GLU A 93 11.39 -11.87 -12.60
C GLU A 93 11.87 -10.58 -13.28
N VAL A 94 11.29 -10.26 -14.45
CA VAL A 94 11.63 -9.08 -15.26
C VAL A 94 10.35 -8.43 -15.75
N LEU A 95 10.29 -7.10 -15.71
CA LEU A 95 9.22 -6.31 -16.29
C LEU A 95 9.66 -5.73 -17.62
N ASP A 96 8.79 -5.76 -18.62
CA ASP A 96 9.00 -4.99 -19.84
C ASP A 96 8.70 -3.50 -19.61
N GLN A 97 9.13 -2.64 -20.53
CA GLN A 97 8.98 -1.20 -20.38
C GLN A 97 7.51 -0.75 -20.37
N ASP A 98 6.64 -1.38 -21.13
CA ASP A 98 5.22 -1.03 -21.20
C ASP A 98 4.53 -1.32 -19.86
N THR A 99 4.89 -2.42 -19.19
CA THR A 99 4.42 -2.75 -17.84
C THR A 99 4.94 -1.75 -16.81
N VAL A 100 6.23 -1.39 -16.89
CA VAL A 100 6.82 -0.37 -15.99
C VAL A 100 6.12 0.97 -16.15
N ASP A 101 5.94 1.42 -17.39
CA ASP A 101 5.26 2.68 -17.68
C ASP A 101 3.81 2.66 -17.15
N SER A 102 3.09 1.56 -17.36
CA SER A 102 1.72 1.38 -16.86
C SER A 102 1.64 1.43 -15.32
N LEU A 103 2.60 0.83 -14.62
CA LEU A 103 2.70 0.88 -13.15
C LEU A 103 2.93 2.32 -12.67
N VAL A 104 3.92 3.00 -13.24
CA VAL A 104 4.28 4.38 -12.87
C VAL A 104 3.15 5.36 -13.19
N GLU A 105 2.55 5.29 -14.39
CA GLU A 105 1.43 6.13 -14.80
C GLU A 105 0.19 5.89 -13.93
N SER A 106 -0.04 4.65 -13.50
CA SER A 106 -1.10 4.31 -12.56
C SER A 106 -0.80 4.71 -11.12
N GLY A 107 0.39 5.21 -10.84
CA GLY A 107 0.77 5.72 -9.52
C GLY A 107 1.31 4.69 -8.56
N PHE A 108 1.57 3.46 -8.99
CA PHE A 108 2.27 2.49 -8.17
C PHE A 108 3.74 2.88 -7.99
N VAL A 109 4.27 2.66 -6.80
CA VAL A 109 5.68 2.93 -6.46
C VAL A 109 6.36 1.69 -5.85
N ILE A 110 5.56 0.73 -5.37
CA ILE A 110 6.04 -0.50 -4.75
C ILE A 110 5.58 -1.67 -5.61
N VAL A 111 6.51 -2.55 -5.96
CA VAL A 111 6.23 -3.80 -6.67
C VAL A 111 6.76 -4.98 -5.86
N GLY A 112 6.04 -6.07 -5.83
CA GLY A 112 6.46 -7.35 -5.27
C GLY A 112 6.40 -8.39 -6.39
N ASP A 113 7.04 -9.54 -6.31
CA ASP A 113 7.82 -10.14 -5.23
C ASP A 113 9.19 -10.61 -5.72
N SER A 114 9.32 -10.96 -7.02
CA SER A 114 10.39 -11.82 -7.52
C SER A 114 11.27 -11.10 -8.54
N LEU A 115 11.30 -9.79 -8.55
CA LEU A 115 12.07 -9.03 -9.54
C LEU A 115 13.58 -9.21 -9.33
N GLU A 116 14.29 -9.63 -10.37
CA GLU A 116 15.75 -9.67 -10.39
C GLU A 116 16.36 -8.26 -10.47
N GLU A 117 15.72 -7.36 -11.23
CA GLU A 117 16.11 -5.96 -11.36
C GLU A 117 14.91 -5.07 -11.09
N VAL A 118 15.10 -4.05 -10.25
CA VAL A 118 14.05 -3.08 -9.92
C VAL A 118 14.14 -1.91 -10.89
N PRO A 119 13.11 -1.64 -11.69
CA PRO A 119 13.08 -0.52 -12.61
C PRO A 119 13.19 0.84 -11.90
N GLU A 120 13.72 1.84 -12.61
CA GLU A 120 13.80 3.21 -12.09
C GLU A 120 12.40 3.75 -11.75
N GLY A 121 12.28 4.41 -10.61
CA GLY A 121 11.02 4.96 -10.11
C GLY A 121 10.16 4.00 -9.30
N LEU A 122 10.53 2.72 -9.24
CA LEU A 122 9.88 1.71 -8.43
C LEU A 122 10.80 1.22 -7.30
N VAL A 123 10.20 0.62 -6.26
CA VAL A 123 10.91 -0.15 -5.24
C VAL A 123 10.32 -1.54 -5.14
N SER A 124 11.16 -2.54 -4.92
CA SER A 124 10.70 -3.92 -4.73
C SER A 124 10.58 -4.25 -3.25
N MET A 125 9.48 -4.91 -2.89
CA MET A 125 9.28 -5.51 -1.57
C MET A 125 8.81 -6.95 -1.73
N VAL A 126 9.25 -7.82 -0.81
CA VAL A 126 9.01 -9.26 -0.91
C VAL A 126 8.08 -9.72 0.21
N ARG A 127 7.09 -10.54 -0.12
CA ARG A 127 6.16 -11.15 0.85
C ARG A 127 6.80 -12.37 1.54
N ASN A 128 7.89 -12.12 2.24
CA ASN A 128 8.74 -13.14 2.86
C ASN A 128 8.15 -13.79 4.13
N GLY A 129 7.08 -13.25 4.69
CA GLY A 129 6.36 -13.82 5.83
C GLY A 129 5.17 -14.72 5.43
N GLY A 130 4.86 -14.77 4.13
CA GLY A 130 3.80 -15.61 3.60
C GLY A 130 2.39 -15.11 3.88
N SER A 131 1.41 -15.97 3.62
CA SER A 131 -0.01 -15.68 3.77
C SER A 131 -0.47 -15.81 5.22
N LEU A 132 -1.35 -14.92 5.67
CA LEU A 132 -2.07 -15.03 6.95
C LEU A 132 -3.36 -15.85 6.85
N GLU A 133 -3.68 -16.42 5.68
CA GLU A 133 -4.91 -17.19 5.49
C GLU A 133 -4.85 -18.52 6.27
N LYS A 134 -5.99 -18.87 6.85
CA LYS A 134 -6.16 -20.14 7.60
C LYS A 134 -5.83 -21.35 6.73
N GLY A 135 -4.92 -22.19 7.25
CA GLY A 135 -4.42 -23.36 6.57
C GLY A 135 -3.33 -23.11 5.53
N VAL A 136 -2.87 -21.86 5.41
CA VAL A 136 -1.73 -21.45 4.58
C VAL A 136 -0.66 -20.74 5.41
N ALA A 137 -1.09 -20.04 6.46
CA ALA A 137 -0.20 -19.34 7.38
C ALA A 137 0.81 -20.30 8.04
N ASP A 138 2.05 -19.82 8.20
CA ASP A 138 3.18 -20.60 8.70
C ASP A 138 3.95 -19.82 9.78
N ILE A 139 3.76 -20.19 11.05
CA ILE A 139 4.46 -19.58 12.18
C ILE A 139 5.96 -19.83 12.12
N GLU A 140 6.40 -21.03 11.68
CA GLU A 140 7.82 -21.38 11.63
C GLU A 140 8.58 -20.45 10.65
N LEU A 141 7.93 -20.07 9.55
CA LEU A 141 8.45 -19.09 8.60
C LEU A 141 8.64 -17.72 9.27
N LEU A 142 7.66 -17.27 10.05
CA LEU A 142 7.70 -15.98 10.76
C LEU A 142 8.75 -15.99 11.87
N GLU A 143 8.88 -17.10 12.63
CA GLU A 143 9.89 -17.28 13.67
C GLU A 143 11.31 -17.27 13.12
N SER A 144 11.50 -17.64 11.86
CA SER A 144 12.81 -17.67 11.21
C SER A 144 13.30 -16.29 10.75
N ALA A 145 12.49 -15.25 10.89
CA ALA A 145 12.83 -13.89 10.47
C ALA A 145 14.03 -13.34 11.25
N GLU A 146 14.94 -12.70 10.55
CA GLU A 146 16.10 -12.06 11.16
C GLU A 146 15.68 -10.79 11.94
N ALA A 147 16.38 -10.52 13.05
CA ALA A 147 16.20 -9.28 13.78
C ALA A 147 16.48 -8.07 12.88
N ASP A 148 15.73 -6.99 13.06
CA ASP A 148 15.82 -5.74 12.30
C ASP A 148 15.49 -5.88 10.79
N SER A 149 14.83 -6.99 10.39
CA SER A 149 14.33 -7.18 9.02
C SER A 149 12.88 -6.71 8.87
N LEU A 150 12.50 -6.38 7.63
CA LEU A 150 11.09 -6.19 7.26
C LEU A 150 10.49 -7.55 6.89
N VAL A 151 9.50 -8.00 7.67
CA VAL A 151 8.75 -9.22 7.39
C VAL A 151 7.39 -8.85 6.85
N SER A 152 7.10 -9.25 5.62
CA SER A 152 5.86 -8.93 4.92
C SER A 152 4.94 -10.13 4.90
N VAL A 153 3.81 -10.00 5.56
CA VAL A 153 2.70 -10.95 5.55
C VAL A 153 1.54 -10.38 4.73
N TYR A 154 0.71 -11.24 4.18
CA TYR A 154 -0.43 -10.79 3.40
C TYR A 154 -1.64 -11.70 3.57
N TRP A 155 -2.77 -11.20 3.24
CA TRP A 155 -3.99 -11.95 2.98
C TRP A 155 -4.55 -11.53 1.62
N ARG A 156 -5.28 -12.42 0.96
CA ARG A 156 -5.84 -12.15 -0.36
C ARG A 156 -7.33 -11.86 -0.26
N ALA A 157 -7.72 -10.64 -0.59
CA ALA A 157 -9.13 -10.31 -0.78
C ALA A 157 -9.59 -10.82 -2.15
N ARG A 158 -10.69 -11.58 -2.17
CA ARG A 158 -11.32 -12.06 -3.41
C ARG A 158 -12.70 -11.47 -3.52
N VAL A 159 -13.09 -11.10 -4.73
CA VAL A 159 -14.46 -10.65 -5.01
C VAL A 159 -15.46 -11.71 -4.56
N GLY A 160 -16.43 -11.30 -3.76
CA GLY A 160 -17.44 -12.20 -3.19
C GLY A 160 -17.06 -12.89 -1.87
N ASP A 161 -15.87 -12.67 -1.33
CA ASP A 161 -15.55 -13.09 0.03
C ASP A 161 -16.30 -12.20 1.03
N PHE A 162 -16.99 -12.82 1.99
CA PHE A 162 -17.76 -12.10 3.01
C PHE A 162 -16.97 -11.80 4.28
N ARG A 163 -15.74 -12.28 4.37
CA ARG A 163 -14.82 -12.07 5.49
C ARG A 163 -13.39 -12.43 5.07
N VAL A 164 -12.43 -11.83 5.73
CA VAL A 164 -11.06 -12.33 5.70
C VAL A 164 -11.01 -13.70 6.35
N ARG A 165 -10.31 -14.65 5.74
CA ARG A 165 -10.10 -16.00 6.24
C ARG A 165 -8.74 -16.12 6.92
N ASP A 166 -8.47 -15.21 7.84
CA ASP A 166 -7.25 -15.17 8.61
C ASP A 166 -7.15 -16.34 9.61
N ASP A 167 -5.92 -16.71 9.91
CA ASP A 167 -5.62 -17.70 10.94
C ASP A 167 -5.49 -17.00 12.30
N ALA A 168 -6.49 -17.21 13.16
CA ALA A 168 -6.56 -16.54 14.44
C ALA A 168 -5.40 -16.91 15.39
N GLU A 169 -4.80 -18.10 15.25
CA GLU A 169 -3.64 -18.51 16.07
C GLU A 169 -2.39 -17.74 15.64
N VAL A 170 -2.18 -17.58 14.33
CA VAL A 170 -1.07 -16.80 13.79
C VAL A 170 -1.22 -15.32 14.12
N ILE A 171 -2.44 -14.75 13.99
CA ILE A 171 -2.70 -13.35 14.35
C ILE A 171 -2.41 -13.12 15.83
N SER A 172 -2.91 -13.99 16.71
CA SER A 172 -2.65 -13.88 18.15
C SER A 172 -1.16 -14.00 18.48
N TRP A 173 -0.43 -14.89 17.80
CA TRP A 173 1.01 -15.00 17.95
C TRP A 173 1.73 -13.73 17.49
N LEU A 174 1.35 -13.13 16.35
CA LEU A 174 1.92 -11.87 15.86
C LEU A 174 1.67 -10.72 16.84
N GLU A 175 0.46 -10.62 17.41
CA GLU A 175 0.11 -9.60 18.38
C GLU A 175 0.98 -9.65 19.65
N ASP A 176 1.52 -10.81 19.98
CA ASP A 176 2.43 -11.00 21.13
C ASP A 176 3.89 -10.59 20.81
N GLN A 177 4.26 -10.41 19.53
CA GLN A 177 5.62 -10.05 19.15
C GLN A 177 5.94 -8.58 19.44
N GLN A 178 7.21 -8.32 19.82
CA GLN A 178 7.73 -6.96 20.05
C GLN A 178 8.26 -6.35 18.75
N VAL A 179 7.35 -6.07 17.80
CA VAL A 179 7.66 -5.53 16.48
C VAL A 179 6.89 -4.25 16.21
N TRP A 180 7.36 -3.47 15.27
CA TRP A 180 6.57 -2.39 14.71
C TRP A 180 5.66 -2.95 13.62
N PHE A 181 4.35 -2.85 13.82
CA PHE A 181 3.37 -3.19 12.80
C PHE A 181 3.27 -2.07 11.79
N THR A 182 3.56 -2.38 10.53
CA THR A 182 3.57 -1.42 9.43
C THR A 182 3.10 -2.08 8.14
N THR A 183 2.85 -1.28 7.12
CA THR A 183 2.52 -1.76 5.77
C THR A 183 3.60 -1.35 4.79
N TRP A 184 3.59 -1.87 3.57
CA TRP A 184 4.58 -1.53 2.55
C TRP A 184 4.59 -0.03 2.25
N GLY A 185 3.44 0.57 2.03
CA GLY A 185 3.32 2.00 1.80
C GLY A 185 3.72 2.82 3.02
N GLU A 186 3.26 2.44 4.22
CA GLU A 186 3.66 3.12 5.44
C GLU A 186 5.18 3.07 5.63
N TRP A 187 5.81 1.90 5.52
CA TRP A 187 7.26 1.76 5.60
C TRP A 187 8.00 2.63 4.59
N HIS A 188 7.59 2.57 3.33
CA HIS A 188 8.22 3.32 2.25
C HIS A 188 8.14 4.84 2.48
N PHE A 189 6.93 5.36 2.69
CA PHE A 189 6.71 6.79 2.87
C PHE A 189 7.22 7.32 4.21
N HIS A 190 7.23 6.49 5.27
CA HIS A 190 7.91 6.81 6.53
C HIS A 190 9.38 7.13 6.28
N GLY A 191 10.07 6.26 5.53
CA GLY A 191 11.47 6.47 5.17
C GLY A 191 11.69 7.73 4.33
N ILE A 192 10.80 8.02 3.36
CA ILE A 192 10.87 9.25 2.56
C ILE A 192 10.67 10.48 3.44
N SER A 193 9.62 10.51 4.25
CA SER A 193 9.31 11.64 5.13
C SER A 193 10.44 11.93 6.12
N GLY A 194 11.06 10.88 6.69
CA GLY A 194 12.21 11.04 7.56
C GLY A 194 13.42 11.63 6.84
N ARG A 195 13.77 11.13 5.65
CA ARG A 195 14.92 11.61 4.88
C ARG A 195 14.75 13.02 4.31
N SER A 196 13.53 13.44 4.01
CA SER A 196 13.23 14.76 3.48
C SER A 196 13.10 15.85 4.57
N THR A 197 13.03 15.44 5.84
CA THR A 197 12.99 16.36 6.98
C THR A 197 14.33 17.06 7.15
N SER A 198 14.31 18.39 7.24
CA SER A 198 15.48 19.22 7.51
C SER A 198 15.49 19.72 8.96
N VAL A 199 16.67 19.98 9.48
CA VAL A 199 16.85 20.44 10.87
C VAL A 199 17.69 21.71 10.86
N ILE A 200 17.22 22.73 11.56
CA ILE A 200 17.90 24.02 11.76
C ILE A 200 18.14 24.19 13.25
N SER A 201 19.36 24.53 13.65
CA SER A 201 19.71 24.84 15.04
C SER A 201 20.09 26.33 15.16
N ASP A 202 19.49 27.03 16.11
CA ASP A 202 19.82 28.40 16.47
C ASP A 202 20.01 28.51 18.00
N GLY A 203 21.25 28.38 18.43
CA GLY A 203 21.59 28.34 19.87
C GLY A 203 20.99 27.12 20.59
N ALA A 204 20.08 27.36 21.51
CA ALA A 204 19.40 26.33 22.29
C ALA A 204 18.05 25.88 21.64
N VAL A 205 17.69 26.43 20.50
CA VAL A 205 16.45 26.11 19.80
C VAL A 205 16.77 25.27 18.57
N VAL A 206 16.09 24.15 18.44
CA VAL A 206 16.16 23.26 17.26
C VAL A 206 14.80 23.26 16.59
N THR A 207 14.77 23.53 15.29
CA THR A 207 13.55 23.47 14.47
C THR A 207 13.68 22.34 13.46
N SER A 208 12.75 21.40 13.50
CA SER A 208 12.58 20.33 12.52
C SER A 208 11.50 20.73 11.53
N ILE A 209 11.78 20.65 10.24
CA ILE A 209 10.91 21.06 9.13
C ILE A 209 10.68 19.85 8.22
N SER A 210 9.47 19.33 8.20
CA SER A 210 9.05 18.27 7.28
C SER A 210 8.27 18.88 6.11
N PRO A 211 8.68 18.67 4.86
CA PRO A 211 7.92 19.15 3.71
C PRO A 211 6.57 18.43 3.59
N PRO A 212 5.58 19.00 2.90
CA PRO A 212 4.35 18.31 2.56
C PRO A 212 4.62 17.04 1.75
N SER A 213 3.81 16.02 1.94
CA SER A 213 3.83 14.84 1.09
C SER A 213 3.00 15.06 -0.17
N GLU A 214 3.45 14.53 -1.30
CA GLU A 214 2.71 14.54 -2.56
C GLU A 214 1.72 13.36 -2.67
N ARG A 215 1.87 12.36 -1.80
CA ARG A 215 1.05 11.14 -1.81
C ARG A 215 0.51 10.84 -0.41
N TRP A 216 0.94 9.78 0.20
CA TRP A 216 0.49 9.39 1.55
C TRP A 216 1.12 10.26 2.63
N ASN A 217 0.31 10.71 3.57
CA ASN A 217 0.73 11.57 4.68
C ASN A 217 1.35 10.79 5.83
N VAL A 218 2.30 9.92 5.52
CA VAL A 218 2.97 9.09 6.54
C VAL A 218 3.98 9.91 7.32
N PRO A 219 3.89 9.97 8.67
CA PRO A 219 4.87 10.65 9.49
C PRO A 219 6.27 10.07 9.32
N GLY A 220 7.29 10.93 9.31
CA GLY A 220 8.68 10.51 9.28
C GLY A 220 9.33 10.62 10.66
N THR A 221 10.27 9.72 10.95
CA THR A 221 11.07 9.77 12.19
C THR A 221 12.49 10.19 11.87
N ILE A 222 12.99 11.16 12.64
CA ILE A 222 14.40 11.58 12.63
C ILE A 222 15.03 11.36 13.99
N ARG A 223 16.34 11.14 14.01
CA ARG A 223 17.15 11.11 15.23
C ARG A 223 17.88 12.43 15.39
N LEU A 224 17.63 13.10 16.47
CA LEU A 224 18.32 14.32 16.88
C LEU A 224 19.33 14.00 17.98
N GLN A 225 20.55 14.53 17.87
CA GLN A 225 21.61 14.35 18.84
C GLN A 225 22.00 15.69 19.45
N PHE A 226 21.96 15.79 20.77
CA PHE A 226 22.34 16.97 21.56
C PHE A 226 22.63 16.55 23.00
N GLU A 227 23.37 17.40 23.73
CA GLU A 227 23.78 17.13 25.12
C GLU A 227 22.85 17.78 26.15
N GLN A 228 22.00 18.74 25.72
CA GLN A 228 21.14 19.49 26.61
C GLN A 228 19.82 18.73 26.85
N ASP A 229 19.21 19.04 28.00
CA ASP A 229 17.87 18.51 28.30
C ASP A 229 16.81 19.15 27.41
N VAL A 230 15.85 18.35 26.96
CA VAL A 230 14.69 18.82 26.23
C VAL A 230 13.72 19.50 27.21
N LEU A 231 13.50 20.79 27.04
CA LEU A 231 12.58 21.55 27.88
C LEU A 231 11.13 21.49 27.38
N SER A 232 10.96 21.54 26.07
CA SER A 232 9.65 21.46 25.45
C SER A 232 9.78 21.02 23.99
N VAL A 233 8.72 20.35 23.48
CA VAL A 233 8.57 20.03 22.07
C VAL A 233 7.18 20.51 21.65
N SER A 234 7.11 21.39 20.66
CA SER A 234 5.85 22.03 20.23
C SER A 234 5.80 22.21 18.72
N ASP A 235 4.60 22.23 18.18
CA ASP A 235 4.38 22.59 16.77
C ASP A 235 4.41 24.13 16.56
N SER A 236 4.22 24.56 15.32
CA SER A 236 4.20 25.99 14.92
C SER A 236 3.06 26.79 15.57
N SER A 237 2.02 26.15 16.09
CA SER A 237 0.94 26.80 16.84
C SER A 237 1.26 26.96 18.35
N GLY A 238 2.33 26.34 18.82
CA GLY A 238 2.70 26.24 20.22
C GLY A 238 2.04 25.07 20.95
N ALA A 239 1.31 24.18 20.23
CA ALA A 239 0.74 22.98 20.83
C ALA A 239 1.85 21.98 21.15
N LYS A 240 1.79 21.38 22.34
CA LYS A 240 2.80 20.43 22.80
C LYS A 240 2.71 19.12 22.04
N ILE A 241 3.85 18.65 21.58
CA ILE A 241 4.01 17.31 20.98
C ILE A 241 4.19 16.30 22.11
N PRO A 242 3.41 15.20 22.12
CA PRO A 242 3.45 14.21 23.19
C PRO A 242 4.76 13.42 23.20
N GLN A 243 5.18 12.98 24.37
CA GLN A 243 6.19 11.95 24.52
C GLN A 243 5.54 10.58 24.28
N ILE A 244 6.12 9.79 23.38
CA ILE A 244 5.59 8.47 22.98
C ILE A 244 6.15 7.39 23.90
N PRO A 245 5.32 6.44 24.40
CA PRO A 245 5.76 5.27 25.15
C PRO A 245 6.73 4.38 24.34
N LEU A 246 7.60 3.64 25.04
CA LEU A 246 8.57 2.75 24.39
C LEU A 246 7.94 1.49 23.81
N ASP A 247 6.81 1.08 24.35
CA ASP A 247 6.07 -0.13 23.98
C ASP A 247 5.03 0.09 22.87
N LEU A 248 4.95 1.30 22.33
CA LEU A 248 4.04 1.57 21.22
C LEU A 248 4.54 0.89 19.95
N ARG A 249 3.67 0.10 19.32
CA ARG A 249 3.96 -0.70 18.13
C ARG A 249 3.49 -0.05 16.83
N ASP A 250 2.65 0.96 16.92
CA ASP A 250 2.13 1.70 15.79
C ASP A 250 2.86 3.02 15.57
N LEU A 251 2.93 3.45 14.32
CA LEU A 251 3.48 4.75 13.98
C LEU A 251 2.62 5.89 14.55
N SER A 252 3.20 6.70 15.43
CA SER A 252 2.51 7.80 16.10
C SER A 252 3.37 9.06 16.13
N ILE A 253 2.72 10.22 15.96
CA ILE A 253 3.36 11.52 16.06
C ILE A 253 3.75 11.78 17.52
N GLY A 254 5.01 12.13 17.73
CA GLY A 254 5.53 12.38 19.07
C GLY A 254 7.04 12.30 19.14
N TRP A 255 7.58 12.26 20.34
CA TRP A 255 9.01 12.16 20.53
C TRP A 255 9.37 11.17 21.65
N ARG A 256 10.58 10.63 21.60
CA ARG A 256 11.16 9.75 22.64
C ARG A 256 12.56 10.20 22.99
N PRO A 257 12.90 10.32 24.26
CA PRO A 257 14.29 10.59 24.66
C PRO A 257 15.18 9.38 24.31
N THR A 258 16.44 9.68 24.02
CA THR A 258 17.53 8.70 23.93
C THR A 258 18.63 9.10 24.88
N GLU A 259 19.67 8.30 25.04
CA GLU A 259 20.83 8.65 25.89
C GLU A 259 21.55 9.94 25.42
N THR A 260 21.48 10.25 24.10
CA THR A 260 22.22 11.36 23.49
C THR A 260 21.32 12.25 22.64
N GLY A 261 20.07 12.46 23.03
CA GLY A 261 19.11 13.26 22.28
C GLY A 261 17.71 12.69 22.25
N MET A 262 17.10 12.60 21.07
CA MET A 262 15.73 12.11 20.93
C MET A 262 15.46 11.54 19.54
N PHE A 263 14.43 10.68 19.45
CA PHE A 263 13.70 10.44 18.21
C PHE A 263 12.49 11.37 18.15
N LEU A 264 12.29 12.00 17.01
CA LEU A 264 11.12 12.82 16.72
C LEU A 264 10.38 12.24 15.51
N THR A 265 9.12 11.88 15.71
CA THR A 265 8.20 11.47 14.64
C THR A 265 7.22 12.61 14.38
N GLN A 266 7.21 13.14 13.16
CA GLN A 266 6.37 14.29 12.78
C GLN A 266 5.66 14.07 11.44
N ALA A 267 4.48 14.66 11.30
CA ALA A 267 3.71 14.59 10.05
C ALA A 267 4.37 15.41 8.94
N PRO A 268 4.20 15.02 7.67
CA PRO A 268 4.55 15.86 6.53
C PRO A 268 3.85 17.22 6.60
N GLY A 269 4.53 18.26 6.13
CA GLY A 269 4.03 19.62 6.13
C GLY A 269 4.02 20.33 7.50
N THR A 270 4.72 19.75 8.50
CA THR A 270 4.77 20.35 9.85
C THR A 270 6.16 20.86 10.21
N ASN A 271 6.18 21.86 11.11
CA ASN A 271 7.39 22.38 11.74
C ASN A 271 7.30 22.15 13.25
N ILE A 272 8.34 21.55 13.82
CA ILE A 272 8.43 21.26 15.25
C ILE A 272 9.60 22.01 15.85
N THR A 273 9.36 22.68 16.97
CA THR A 273 10.39 23.41 17.76
C THR A 273 10.68 22.63 19.05
N ILE A 274 11.95 22.50 19.35
CA ILE A 274 12.51 21.76 20.48
C ILE A 274 13.38 22.70 21.29
#